data_9b514fd88d690e7eba112bbd22e155f8
#
_entry.id   9b514fd88d690e7eba112bbd22e155f8
#
_cell.length_a   1.000
_cell.length_b   1.000
_cell.length_c   1.000
_cell.angle_alpha   90.00
_cell.angle_beta   90.00
_cell.angle_gamma   90.00
#
_symmetry.space_group_name_H-M   'P 1'
#
loop_
_entity.id
_entity.type
_entity.pdbx_description
1 polymer ?
#
loop_
_entity_poly.entity_id
_entity_poly.type
_entity_poly.pdbx_seq_one_letter_code
_entity_poly.pdbx_strand_id
1 'polypeptide(L)'
;MEITLPSLTTSLLSMLRRAILMQNGWIGFDTFMSLALYTPGLGYYANGSAKFGVLPADARRDFDVDADADADADYERQGDGRDRGPRDGRGGEVSEGSDFATAPEMTPLFGQTLATQVAQALQATQTAEVWEFGAGSGALALQILDELVRLHVPLVRYTIVDVSGSLRARQQQRLRAYGDTVRWVDELPEQMQGVVVGNEVLDAMPVKLLARRNGVWFERGVALVHADAAAAPATSGTAPGFNGSFEETCLVEDTGLAEGTTTPRLAWADRSTHLRPPVDVPGSHDYLTEIHPQAEAFIRTLADRLTRGAAFFLDYGFPEGEYYHPQRHMGTVMCHRQHRSDANPLADVGLKDITAHVNFTGIAMVAQYAGLDVLGYCTQARFLMNCGLLARLDDATLQEKVMAQKLILEHEMGELFKVIGFCKPGAANARTGEPWQPIGFARGDRTHTL
;
A
#
# COMPACT_ATOMS: atom_id res chain seq x y z
N MET A 1 3.45 26.60 16.57
CA MET A 1 2.38 27.16 15.70
C MET A 1 1.73 25.96 15.04
N GLU A 2 0.56 25.56 15.51
CA GLU A 2 -0.18 24.46 14.90
C GLU A 2 -0.62 24.87 13.49
N ILE A 3 -0.17 24.13 12.48
CA ILE A 3 -0.58 24.34 11.10
C ILE A 3 -1.95 23.69 10.94
N THR A 4 -2.98 24.46 10.60
CA THR A 4 -4.32 23.93 10.38
C THR A 4 -4.44 23.17 9.06
N LEU A 5 -5.30 22.14 8.98
CA LEU A 5 -5.50 21.33 7.77
C LEU A 5 -5.70 22.13 6.47
N PRO A 6 -6.51 23.21 6.44
CA PRO A 6 -6.63 24.07 5.25
C PRO A 6 -5.32 24.73 4.83
N SER A 7 -4.42 25.09 5.77
CA SER A 7 -3.13 25.70 5.46
C SER A 7 -2.12 24.70 4.90
N LEU A 8 -2.16 23.43 5.34
CA LEU A 8 -1.34 22.33 4.80
C LEU A 8 -1.66 22.08 3.33
N THR A 9 -2.94 21.89 3.02
CA THR A 9 -3.39 21.67 1.63
C THR A 9 -3.01 22.84 0.72
N THR A 10 -3.16 24.09 1.17
CA THR A 10 -2.79 25.28 0.41
C THR A 10 -1.28 25.31 0.12
N SER A 11 -0.46 24.98 1.10
CA SER A 11 1.01 24.96 0.95
C SER A 11 1.45 23.85 -0.02
N LEU A 12 0.88 22.65 0.11
CA LEU A 12 1.17 21.52 -0.77
C LEU A 12 0.72 21.79 -2.21
N LEU A 13 -0.48 22.36 -2.40
CA LEU A 13 -0.95 22.78 -3.73
C LEU A 13 -0.04 23.82 -4.38
N SER A 14 0.50 24.75 -3.59
CA SER A 14 1.47 25.74 -4.09
C SER A 14 2.77 25.08 -4.56
N MET A 15 3.26 24.06 -3.84
CA MET A 15 4.43 23.29 -4.25
C MET A 15 4.17 22.48 -5.52
N LEU A 16 3.01 21.80 -5.61
CA LEU A 16 2.61 21.06 -6.80
C LEU A 16 2.50 21.96 -8.02
N ARG A 17 1.86 23.12 -7.89
CA ARG A 17 1.79 24.12 -8.97
C ARG A 17 3.18 24.54 -9.44
N ARG A 18 4.08 24.80 -8.51
CA ARG A 18 5.47 25.16 -8.84
C ARG A 18 6.17 24.00 -9.56
N ALA A 19 6.04 22.76 -9.09
CA ALA A 19 6.62 21.60 -9.73
C ALA A 19 6.10 21.41 -11.17
N ILE A 20 4.79 21.56 -11.37
CA ILE A 20 4.16 21.49 -12.70
C ILE A 20 4.71 22.59 -13.62
N LEU A 21 4.77 23.82 -13.15
CA LEU A 21 5.28 24.95 -13.95
C LEU A 21 6.76 24.77 -14.31
N MET A 22 7.58 24.27 -13.40
CA MET A 22 9.00 23.98 -13.66
C MET A 22 9.22 22.84 -14.66
N GLN A 23 8.24 21.98 -14.88
CA GLN A 23 8.27 20.87 -15.83
C GLN A 23 7.38 21.10 -17.06
N ASN A 24 7.34 22.35 -17.55
CA ASN A 24 6.60 22.77 -18.75
C ASN A 24 5.10 22.44 -18.67
N GLY A 25 4.48 22.70 -17.52
CA GLY A 25 3.04 22.62 -17.32
C GLY A 25 2.49 21.24 -17.03
N TRP A 26 3.34 20.21 -16.85
CA TRP A 26 2.91 18.83 -16.59
C TRP A 26 3.91 18.05 -15.75
N ILE A 27 3.41 17.18 -14.88
CA ILE A 27 4.23 16.18 -14.16
C ILE A 27 3.61 14.80 -14.31
N GLY A 28 4.44 13.74 -14.35
CA GLY A 28 3.98 12.36 -14.30
C GLY A 28 3.21 12.06 -13.02
N PHE A 29 2.32 11.07 -13.06
CA PHE A 29 1.54 10.70 -11.87
C PHE A 29 2.43 10.21 -10.72
N ASP A 30 3.53 9.52 -11.02
CA ASP A 30 4.56 9.12 -10.04
C ASP A 30 5.13 10.33 -9.26
N THR A 31 5.45 11.41 -9.96
CA THR A 31 5.92 12.65 -9.34
C THR A 31 4.84 13.30 -8.50
N PHE A 32 3.60 13.34 -9.01
CA PHE A 32 2.45 13.86 -8.27
C PHE A 32 2.21 13.05 -6.98
N MET A 33 2.13 11.72 -7.08
CA MET A 33 1.91 10.82 -5.96
C MET A 33 3.03 10.94 -4.92
N SER A 34 4.29 11.02 -5.37
CA SER A 34 5.43 11.26 -4.49
C SER A 34 5.30 12.55 -3.69
N LEU A 35 4.93 13.65 -4.34
CA LEU A 35 4.74 14.94 -3.67
C LEU A 35 3.54 14.92 -2.72
N ALA A 36 2.43 14.31 -3.12
CA ALA A 36 1.22 14.22 -2.32
C ALA A 36 1.41 13.40 -1.04
N LEU A 37 2.19 12.32 -1.10
CA LEU A 37 2.39 11.40 0.01
C LEU A 37 3.59 11.76 0.90
N TYR A 38 4.72 12.17 0.32
CA TYR A 38 6.00 12.19 1.00
C TYR A 38 6.64 13.58 1.17
N THR A 39 6.03 14.67 0.69
CA THR A 39 6.59 16.02 0.91
C THR A 39 6.79 16.30 2.41
N PRO A 40 8.01 16.62 2.86
CA PRO A 40 8.28 16.82 4.27
C PRO A 40 7.36 17.87 4.92
N GLY A 41 6.67 17.48 5.99
CA GLY A 41 5.74 18.31 6.75
C GLY A 41 4.41 18.63 6.08
N LEU A 42 4.19 18.24 4.82
CA LEU A 42 2.97 18.55 4.04
C LEU A 42 2.30 17.33 3.44
N GLY A 43 3.06 16.34 2.99
CA GLY A 43 2.54 15.12 2.37
C GLY A 43 1.82 14.23 3.36
N TYR A 44 0.96 13.35 2.87
CA TYR A 44 0.11 12.50 3.69
C TYR A 44 0.90 11.77 4.78
N TYR A 45 1.97 11.06 4.49
CA TYR A 45 2.78 10.35 5.48
C TYR A 45 3.69 11.25 6.32
N ALA A 46 3.91 12.51 5.92
CA ALA A 46 4.87 13.41 6.56
C ALA A 46 4.23 14.55 7.36
N ASN A 47 2.92 14.78 7.30
CA ASN A 47 2.26 15.97 7.86
C ASN A 47 1.84 15.86 9.34
N GLY A 48 2.20 14.79 10.04
CA GLY A 48 1.95 14.66 11.49
C GLY A 48 0.50 14.41 11.91
N SER A 49 -0.47 14.29 10.98
CA SER A 49 -1.85 13.94 11.33
C SER A 49 -1.97 12.49 11.85
N ALA A 50 -3.00 12.21 12.65
CA ALA A 50 -3.25 10.85 13.15
C ALA A 50 -3.84 9.99 12.02
N LYS A 51 -3.08 9.02 11.52
CA LYS A 51 -3.46 8.17 10.38
C LYS A 51 -3.73 6.73 10.76
N PHE A 52 -3.15 6.29 11.87
CA PHE A 52 -3.27 4.94 12.38
C PHE A 52 -3.97 4.96 13.73
N GLY A 53 -4.98 4.15 13.92
CA GLY A 53 -5.74 4.04 15.16
C GLY A 53 -6.49 2.72 15.25
N VAL A 54 -7.00 2.43 16.46
CA VAL A 54 -7.85 1.27 16.70
C VAL A 54 -9.24 1.57 16.15
N LEU A 55 -9.83 0.61 15.43
CA LEU A 55 -11.21 0.69 14.94
C LEU A 55 -12.17 0.98 16.11
N PRO A 56 -13.05 1.99 15.99
CA PRO A 56 -14.14 2.18 16.95
C PRO A 56 -14.98 0.92 17.07
N ALA A 57 -15.48 0.63 18.26
CA ALA A 57 -16.24 -0.60 18.53
C ALA A 57 -17.52 -0.75 17.69
N ASP A 58 -18.00 0.32 17.10
CA ASP A 58 -19.21 0.45 16.28
C ASP A 58 -18.95 0.52 14.77
N ALA A 59 -17.71 0.66 14.32
CA ALA A 59 -17.34 0.61 12.89
C ALA A 59 -17.47 -0.80 12.27
N ARG A 60 -18.36 -1.63 12.81
CA ARG A 60 -18.55 -3.05 12.47
C ARG A 60 -19.38 -3.29 11.20
N ARG A 61 -19.79 -2.25 10.46
CA ARG A 61 -20.80 -2.43 9.40
C ARG A 61 -20.43 -1.95 8.01
N ASP A 62 -19.38 -1.16 7.82
CA ASP A 62 -19.16 -0.46 6.56
C ASP A 62 -17.72 -0.64 6.01
N PHE A 63 -17.20 -1.85 6.04
CA PHE A 63 -16.14 -2.25 5.12
C PHE A 63 -16.75 -3.08 4.00
N ASP A 64 -17.65 -2.47 3.25
CA ASP A 64 -17.84 -2.88 1.87
C ASP A 64 -16.62 -2.39 1.10
N VAL A 65 -15.64 -3.28 1.00
CA VAL A 65 -14.70 -3.23 -0.11
C VAL A 65 -15.59 -3.49 -1.32
N ASP A 66 -15.86 -2.45 -2.10
CA ASP A 66 -16.37 -2.61 -3.46
C ASP A 66 -15.30 -3.37 -4.25
N ALA A 67 -15.23 -4.68 -4.00
CA ALA A 67 -14.61 -5.61 -4.88
C ALA A 67 -15.54 -5.71 -6.09
N ASP A 68 -15.10 -5.16 -7.19
CA ASP A 68 -15.59 -5.34 -8.54
C ASP A 68 -17.05 -5.81 -8.63
N ALA A 69 -17.94 -4.87 -8.95
CA ALA A 69 -19.29 -5.18 -9.38
C ALA A 69 -19.23 -5.99 -10.70
N ASP A 70 -19.13 -7.28 -10.58
CA ASP A 70 -19.62 -8.15 -11.65
C ASP A 70 -21.14 -8.02 -11.72
N ALA A 71 -21.60 -7.50 -12.84
CA ALA A 71 -23.00 -7.44 -13.22
C ALA A 71 -23.59 -8.86 -13.21
N ASP A 72 -24.70 -8.98 -12.53
CA ASP A 72 -25.87 -9.79 -12.75
C ASP A 72 -26.35 -10.49 -11.46
N ALA A 73 -27.33 -9.86 -10.80
CA ALA A 73 -28.48 -10.57 -10.22
C ALA A 73 -29.45 -9.55 -9.59
N ASP A 74 -30.54 -9.31 -10.30
CA ASP A 74 -31.79 -8.81 -9.76
C ASP A 74 -32.26 -9.66 -8.59
N TYR A 75 -32.37 -9.08 -7.41
CA TYR A 75 -33.25 -9.60 -6.37
C TYR A 75 -33.85 -8.45 -5.53
N GLU A 76 -35.13 -8.20 -5.78
CA GLU A 76 -35.97 -7.33 -4.97
C GLU A 76 -36.01 -7.79 -3.52
N ARG A 77 -35.74 -6.91 -2.56
CA ARG A 77 -36.28 -7.04 -1.19
C ARG A 77 -36.93 -5.74 -0.74
N GLN A 78 -38.21 -5.86 -0.57
CA GLN A 78 -39.12 -4.91 0.09
C GLN A 78 -38.70 -4.70 1.55
N GLY A 79 -38.90 -3.45 1.99
CA GLY A 79 -38.56 -2.95 3.32
C GLY A 79 -39.42 -3.48 4.45
N ASP A 80 -38.93 -3.31 5.64
CA ASP A 80 -39.78 -3.07 6.80
C ASP A 80 -39.08 -2.08 7.75
N GLY A 81 -39.70 -0.92 7.90
CA GLY A 81 -39.26 0.15 8.77
C GLY A 81 -39.62 -0.17 10.22
N ARG A 82 -38.64 -0.07 11.12
CA ARG A 82 -38.87 0.14 12.55
C ARG A 82 -37.92 1.14 13.15
N ASP A 83 -38.50 2.26 13.42
CA ASP A 83 -38.05 3.35 14.28
C ASP A 83 -37.53 2.86 15.65
N ARG A 84 -36.34 3.26 16.06
CA ARG A 84 -35.85 3.15 17.45
C ARG A 84 -35.16 4.45 17.84
N GLY A 85 -35.79 5.12 18.77
CA GLY A 85 -35.40 6.36 19.41
C GLY A 85 -34.06 6.33 20.16
N PRO A 86 -33.65 7.49 20.74
CA PRO A 86 -32.29 7.77 21.18
C PRO A 86 -31.90 7.07 22.48
N ARG A 87 -30.67 6.58 22.57
CA ARG A 87 -30.06 6.08 23.81
C ARG A 87 -28.93 7.00 24.25
N ASP A 88 -29.02 7.31 25.55
CA ASP A 88 -28.19 8.20 26.32
C ASP A 88 -26.70 7.86 26.34
N GLY A 89 -25.89 8.93 26.38
CA GLY A 89 -24.45 8.90 26.42
C GLY A 89 -23.85 8.40 27.72
N ARG A 90 -22.76 7.66 27.62
CA ARG A 90 -21.65 7.66 28.58
C ARG A 90 -20.34 7.65 27.77
N GLY A 91 -19.53 8.68 28.01
CA GLY A 91 -18.31 8.95 27.31
C GLY A 91 -17.21 7.90 27.59
N GLY A 92 -16.69 7.36 26.54
CA GLY A 92 -15.33 6.87 26.42
C GLY A 92 -14.65 7.75 25.40
N GLU A 93 -13.47 8.26 25.71
CA GLU A 93 -12.69 9.07 24.77
C GLU A 93 -12.48 8.28 23.46
N VAL A 94 -13.22 8.69 22.45
CA VAL A 94 -13.04 8.22 21.07
C VAL A 94 -11.77 8.88 20.59
N SER A 95 -10.75 8.12 20.29
CA SER A 95 -9.58 8.62 19.56
C SER A 95 -10.04 9.00 18.16
N GLU A 96 -10.31 10.28 17.94
CA GLU A 96 -10.60 10.83 16.62
C GLU A 96 -9.43 10.55 15.65
N GLY A 97 -9.70 9.93 14.50
CA GLY A 97 -8.90 10.08 13.30
C GLY A 97 -7.90 8.98 12.97
N SER A 98 -8.41 7.77 12.66
CA SER A 98 -7.63 6.81 11.87
C SER A 98 -8.24 6.72 10.47
N ASP A 99 -7.40 6.76 9.43
CA ASP A 99 -7.88 6.68 8.05
C ASP A 99 -8.18 5.23 7.66
N PHE A 100 -7.43 4.26 8.19
CA PHE A 100 -7.71 2.81 8.10
C PHE A 100 -6.99 2.02 9.19
N ALA A 101 -7.43 0.78 9.40
CA ALA A 101 -6.77 -0.16 10.29
C ALA A 101 -6.03 -1.20 9.45
N THR A 102 -4.70 -1.12 9.45
CA THR A 102 -3.84 -2.15 8.86
C THR A 102 -3.86 -3.44 9.69
N ALA A 103 -3.49 -4.56 9.11
CA ALA A 103 -3.50 -5.87 9.78
C ALA A 103 -2.84 -5.88 11.18
N PRO A 104 -1.67 -5.22 11.40
CA PRO A 104 -1.08 -5.14 12.75
C PRO A 104 -1.91 -4.36 13.78
N GLU A 105 -2.71 -3.37 13.35
CA GLU A 105 -3.56 -2.60 14.25
C GLU A 105 -4.87 -3.34 14.61
N MET A 106 -5.28 -4.30 13.78
CA MET A 106 -6.51 -5.07 14.00
C MET A 106 -6.32 -6.11 15.11
N THR A 107 -5.18 -6.82 15.12
CA THR A 107 -4.92 -7.86 16.11
C THR A 107 -3.43 -8.15 16.26
N PRO A 108 -2.94 -8.39 17.49
CA PRO A 108 -1.55 -8.77 17.71
C PRO A 108 -1.21 -10.14 17.10
N LEU A 109 -2.20 -10.97 16.82
CA LEU A 109 -2.01 -12.29 16.21
C LEU A 109 -1.34 -12.22 14.83
N PHE A 110 -1.51 -11.11 14.10
CA PHE A 110 -0.86 -10.91 12.81
C PHE A 110 0.66 -10.91 12.93
N GLY A 111 1.24 -10.00 13.69
CA GLY A 111 2.68 -9.90 13.84
C GLY A 111 3.28 -11.07 14.64
N GLN A 112 2.56 -11.60 15.64
CA GLN A 112 2.98 -12.83 16.33
C GLN A 112 3.09 -14.02 15.37
N THR A 113 2.18 -14.13 14.41
CA THR A 113 2.20 -15.19 13.41
C THR A 113 3.32 -14.97 12.40
N LEU A 114 3.49 -13.75 11.90
CA LEU A 114 4.60 -13.39 11.01
C LEU A 114 5.96 -13.60 11.68
N ALA A 115 6.08 -13.33 12.99
CA ALA A 115 7.29 -13.56 13.76
C ALA A 115 7.76 -15.02 13.76
N THR A 116 6.84 -15.99 13.59
CA THR A 116 7.23 -17.41 13.42
C THR A 116 8.07 -17.62 12.15
N GLN A 117 7.65 -16.97 11.04
CA GLN A 117 8.43 -17.00 9.79
C GLN A 117 9.74 -16.22 9.93
N VAL A 118 9.72 -15.06 10.59
CA VAL A 118 10.90 -14.24 10.84
C VAL A 118 11.93 -15.02 11.67
N ALA A 119 11.50 -15.70 12.73
CA ALA A 119 12.34 -16.55 13.57
C ALA A 119 13.04 -17.66 12.77
N GLN A 120 12.28 -18.36 11.91
CA GLN A 120 12.82 -19.38 11.02
C GLN A 120 13.84 -18.79 10.03
N ALA A 121 13.54 -17.60 9.47
CA ALA A 121 14.41 -16.93 8.52
C ALA A 121 15.74 -16.48 9.17
N LEU A 122 15.71 -15.91 10.38
CA LEU A 122 16.90 -15.54 11.14
C LEU A 122 17.80 -16.76 11.35
N GLN A 123 17.20 -17.90 11.69
CA GLN A 123 17.93 -19.16 11.88
C GLN A 123 18.52 -19.69 10.57
N ALA A 124 17.72 -19.71 9.47
CA ALA A 124 18.15 -20.23 8.17
C ALA A 124 19.26 -19.39 7.53
N THR A 125 19.21 -18.08 7.71
CA THR A 125 20.19 -17.14 7.19
C THR A 125 21.37 -16.90 8.14
N GLN A 126 21.31 -17.46 9.36
CA GLN A 126 22.30 -17.23 10.41
C GLN A 126 22.53 -15.73 10.67
N THR A 127 21.44 -14.98 10.76
CA THR A 127 21.44 -13.55 11.08
C THR A 127 20.68 -13.30 12.38
N ALA A 128 20.85 -12.11 12.96
CA ALA A 128 20.21 -11.72 14.22
C ALA A 128 19.69 -10.28 14.16
N GLU A 129 19.36 -9.80 12.98
CA GLU A 129 18.82 -8.45 12.76
C GLU A 129 17.52 -8.52 11.98
N VAL A 130 16.57 -7.65 12.34
CA VAL A 130 15.31 -7.44 11.60
C VAL A 130 15.27 -6.00 11.12
N TRP A 131 14.79 -5.82 9.90
CA TRP A 131 14.59 -4.53 9.25
C TRP A 131 13.13 -4.41 8.85
N GLU A 132 12.45 -3.38 9.33
CA GLU A 132 11.06 -3.10 8.97
C GLU A 132 10.97 -1.80 8.19
N PHE A 133 10.34 -1.86 7.03
CA PHE A 133 9.99 -0.69 6.24
C PHE A 133 8.55 -0.29 6.53
N GLY A 134 8.29 1.02 6.66
CA GLY A 134 6.94 1.53 6.83
C GLY A 134 6.26 1.05 8.11
N ALA A 135 6.94 1.10 9.26
CA ALA A 135 6.45 0.56 10.52
C ALA A 135 5.16 1.22 11.06
N GLY A 136 4.66 2.27 10.41
CA GLY A 136 3.44 2.97 10.78
C GLY A 136 3.45 3.41 12.24
N SER A 137 2.53 2.89 13.03
CA SER A 137 2.47 3.18 14.48
C SER A 137 3.52 2.41 15.31
N GLY A 138 4.25 1.45 14.71
CA GLY A 138 5.15 0.52 15.40
C GLY A 138 4.44 -0.71 15.99
N ALA A 139 3.19 -0.98 15.58
CA ALA A 139 2.42 -2.12 16.08
C ALA A 139 3.05 -3.45 15.66
N LEU A 140 3.41 -3.58 14.39
CA LEU A 140 4.05 -4.78 13.86
C LEU A 140 5.40 -5.03 14.52
N ALA A 141 6.23 -3.99 14.65
CA ALA A 141 7.51 -4.07 15.36
C ALA A 141 7.35 -4.63 16.78
N LEU A 142 6.40 -4.08 17.55
CA LEU A 142 6.13 -4.55 18.91
C LEU A 142 5.74 -6.03 18.93
N GLN A 143 4.79 -6.43 18.08
CA GLN A 143 4.30 -7.80 18.00
C GLN A 143 5.39 -8.81 17.64
N ILE A 144 6.26 -8.44 16.67
CA ILE A 144 7.39 -9.28 16.26
C ILE A 144 8.41 -9.38 17.41
N LEU A 145 8.76 -8.28 18.05
CA LEU A 145 9.71 -8.24 19.15
C LEU A 145 9.24 -9.07 20.34
N ASP A 146 7.98 -8.88 20.79
CA ASP A 146 7.38 -9.63 21.89
C ASP A 146 7.40 -11.13 21.60
N GLU A 147 7.07 -11.51 20.37
CA GLU A 147 7.01 -12.92 19.98
C GLU A 147 8.40 -13.55 19.83
N LEU A 148 9.40 -12.84 19.29
CA LEU A 148 10.77 -13.32 19.23
C LEU A 148 11.34 -13.57 20.64
N VAL A 149 11.02 -12.71 21.60
CA VAL A 149 11.36 -12.93 23.02
C VAL A 149 10.67 -14.19 23.55
N ARG A 150 9.38 -14.37 23.30
CA ARG A 150 8.61 -15.55 23.70
C ARG A 150 9.18 -16.85 23.11
N LEU A 151 9.62 -16.78 21.85
CA LEU A 151 10.25 -17.91 21.13
C LEU A 151 11.72 -18.14 21.53
N HIS A 152 12.28 -17.31 22.40
CA HIS A 152 13.70 -17.34 22.79
C HIS A 152 14.65 -17.22 21.60
N VAL A 153 14.28 -16.45 20.57
CA VAL A 153 15.11 -16.17 19.40
C VAL A 153 16.00 -14.97 19.70
N PRO A 154 17.34 -15.13 19.68
CA PRO A 154 18.24 -14.02 19.94
C PRO A 154 18.16 -12.98 18.83
N LEU A 155 17.92 -11.73 19.20
CA LEU A 155 17.89 -10.58 18.29
C LEU A 155 18.92 -9.55 18.77
N VAL A 156 19.84 -9.20 17.89
CA VAL A 156 20.84 -8.15 18.17
C VAL A 156 20.25 -6.77 17.90
N ARG A 157 19.41 -6.65 16.86
CA ARG A 157 18.88 -5.36 16.44
C ARG A 157 17.58 -5.48 15.66
N TYR A 158 16.69 -4.56 15.94
CA TYR A 158 15.50 -4.26 15.14
C TYR A 158 15.64 -2.85 14.57
N THR A 159 15.70 -2.73 13.25
CA THR A 159 15.88 -1.44 12.58
C THR A 159 14.60 -1.06 11.85
N ILE A 160 14.05 0.09 12.18
CA ILE A 160 12.92 0.70 11.45
C ILE A 160 13.46 1.68 10.44
N VAL A 161 13.09 1.49 9.18
CA VAL A 161 13.38 2.41 8.07
C VAL A 161 12.12 3.23 7.83
N ASP A 162 12.12 4.48 8.29
CA ASP A 162 10.95 5.36 8.18
C ASP A 162 11.39 6.82 8.03
N VAL A 163 10.84 7.48 7.03
CA VAL A 163 11.12 8.90 6.72
C VAL A 163 10.24 9.89 7.50
N SER A 164 9.24 9.39 8.23
CA SER A 164 8.26 10.22 8.95
C SER A 164 8.69 10.51 10.38
N GLY A 165 9.08 11.75 10.65
CA GLY A 165 9.46 12.19 12.02
C GLY A 165 8.33 12.09 13.05
N SER A 166 7.07 12.28 12.64
CA SER A 166 5.91 12.17 13.52
C SER A 166 5.58 10.73 13.89
N LEU A 167 5.71 9.81 12.95
CA LEU A 167 5.55 8.37 13.20
C LEU A 167 6.68 7.84 14.07
N ARG A 168 7.91 8.29 13.86
CA ARG A 168 9.07 7.92 14.69
C ARG A 168 8.84 8.20 16.18
N ALA A 169 8.28 9.35 16.55
CA ALA A 169 8.00 9.67 17.95
C ALA A 169 6.99 8.69 18.59
N ARG A 170 5.96 8.28 17.86
CA ARG A 170 4.99 7.25 18.29
C ARG A 170 5.66 5.87 18.43
N GLN A 171 6.44 5.48 17.44
CA GLN A 171 7.20 4.24 17.45
C GLN A 171 8.15 4.17 18.64
N GLN A 172 8.88 5.25 18.93
CA GLN A 172 9.78 5.35 20.10
C GLN A 172 9.03 5.18 21.43
N GLN A 173 7.86 5.79 21.55
CA GLN A 173 7.02 5.61 22.75
C GLN A 173 6.54 4.17 22.89
N ARG A 174 6.05 3.56 21.80
CA ARG A 174 5.51 2.20 21.79
C ARG A 174 6.60 1.15 22.08
N LEU A 175 7.77 1.33 21.52
CA LEU A 175 8.89 0.38 21.59
C LEU A 175 9.89 0.67 22.71
N ARG A 176 9.60 1.60 23.61
CA ARG A 176 10.49 2.05 24.70
C ARG A 176 11.04 0.93 25.59
N ALA A 177 10.28 -0.16 25.74
CA ALA A 177 10.69 -1.31 26.54
C ALA A 177 11.90 -2.06 25.95
N TYR A 178 12.17 -1.92 24.67
CA TYR A 178 13.24 -2.60 23.94
C TYR A 178 14.54 -1.80 23.88
N GLY A 179 14.53 -0.53 24.34
CA GLY A 179 15.73 0.32 24.47
C GLY A 179 16.60 0.32 23.22
N ASP A 180 17.89 0.08 23.40
CA ASP A 180 18.90 0.12 22.33
C ASP A 180 18.79 -1.04 21.30
N THR A 181 17.94 -2.02 21.54
CA THR A 181 17.67 -3.07 20.55
C THR A 181 16.96 -2.50 19.32
N VAL A 182 16.17 -1.45 19.47
CA VAL A 182 15.44 -0.79 18.39
C VAL A 182 16.15 0.49 17.96
N ARG A 183 16.39 0.63 16.68
CA ARG A 183 16.92 1.88 16.10
C ARG A 183 16.11 2.32 14.89
N TRP A 184 16.26 3.59 14.55
CA TRP A 184 15.62 4.23 13.39
C TRP A 184 16.68 4.76 12.44
N VAL A 185 16.46 4.54 11.15
CA VAL A 185 17.32 5.08 10.08
C VAL A 185 16.46 5.71 8.99
N ASP A 186 17.01 6.75 8.35
CA ASP A 186 16.36 7.43 7.22
C ASP A 186 16.91 6.93 5.89
N GLU A 187 18.10 6.29 5.91
CA GLU A 187 18.80 5.79 4.74
C GLU A 187 19.30 4.36 5.01
N LEU A 188 19.34 3.56 3.96
CA LEU A 188 19.91 2.22 4.04
C LEU A 188 21.43 2.30 4.06
N PRO A 189 22.10 1.51 4.90
CA PRO A 189 23.56 1.36 4.86
C PRO A 189 24.00 0.72 3.52
N GLU A 190 25.28 0.87 3.19
CA GLU A 190 25.84 0.23 1.98
C GLU A 190 25.71 -1.29 2.00
N GLN A 191 25.74 -1.89 3.17
CA GLN A 191 25.57 -3.32 3.40
C GLN A 191 24.67 -3.55 4.59
N MET A 192 23.75 -4.50 4.44
CA MET A 192 22.85 -4.93 5.49
C MET A 192 22.74 -6.46 5.50
N GLN A 193 22.41 -6.99 6.66
CA GLN A 193 22.09 -8.40 6.83
C GLN A 193 20.88 -8.54 7.75
N GLY A 194 20.17 -9.65 7.64
CA GLY A 194 19.02 -9.91 8.50
C GLY A 194 17.75 -10.24 7.73
N VAL A 195 16.64 -10.18 8.43
CA VAL A 195 15.32 -10.42 7.86
C VAL A 195 14.63 -9.08 7.66
N VAL A 196 14.21 -8.83 6.44
CA VAL A 196 13.45 -7.64 6.03
C VAL A 196 11.96 -7.95 6.05
N VAL A 197 11.16 -7.04 6.58
CA VAL A 197 9.70 -7.11 6.60
C VAL A 197 9.12 -5.79 6.08
N GLY A 198 8.13 -5.89 5.19
CA GLY A 198 7.32 -4.77 4.74
C GLY A 198 5.86 -5.19 4.66
N ASN A 199 5.00 -4.49 5.37
CA ASN A 199 3.55 -4.67 5.31
C ASN A 199 2.91 -3.41 4.78
N GLU A 200 2.19 -3.49 3.65
CA GLU A 200 1.59 -2.33 2.99
C GLU A 200 2.64 -1.23 2.73
N VAL A 201 3.67 -1.58 1.97
CA VAL A 201 4.80 -0.70 1.63
C VAL A 201 4.91 -0.48 0.13
N LEU A 202 4.67 -1.54 -0.65
CA LEU A 202 4.84 -1.51 -2.11
C LEU A 202 3.67 -0.78 -2.79
N ASP A 203 2.47 -0.88 -2.23
CA ASP A 203 1.24 -0.23 -2.70
C ASP A 203 1.29 1.30 -2.61
N ALA A 204 1.98 1.83 -1.59
CA ALA A 204 2.19 3.26 -1.39
C ALA A 204 3.35 3.83 -2.23
N MET A 205 4.09 3.01 -2.97
CA MET A 205 5.17 3.48 -3.83
C MET A 205 4.63 4.13 -5.10
N PRO A 206 5.17 5.31 -5.49
CA PRO A 206 4.68 6.04 -6.66
C PRO A 206 4.68 5.22 -7.95
N VAL A 207 3.56 5.23 -8.64
CA VAL A 207 3.34 4.51 -9.91
C VAL A 207 3.22 5.47 -11.09
N LYS A 208 3.57 5.02 -12.29
CA LYS A 208 3.23 5.71 -13.51
C LYS A 208 1.92 5.19 -14.06
N LEU A 209 1.04 6.10 -14.47
CA LEU A 209 -0.21 5.76 -15.14
C LEU A 209 -0.02 5.72 -16.65
N LEU A 210 -0.51 4.67 -17.28
CA LEU A 210 -0.56 4.52 -18.73
C LEU A 210 -2.02 4.43 -19.17
N ALA A 211 -2.40 5.31 -20.09
CA ALA A 211 -3.74 5.33 -20.67
C ALA A 211 -3.66 4.93 -22.15
N ARG A 212 -4.47 3.95 -22.57
CA ARG A 212 -4.65 3.60 -23.97
C ARG A 212 -5.96 4.21 -24.47
N ARG A 213 -5.88 5.01 -25.53
CA ARG A 213 -7.04 5.63 -26.20
C ARG A 213 -6.97 5.32 -27.68
N ASN A 214 -8.05 4.78 -28.23
CA ASN A 214 -8.11 4.39 -29.65
C ASN A 214 -6.90 3.54 -30.07
N GLY A 215 -6.44 2.64 -29.21
CA GLY A 215 -5.28 1.79 -29.46
C GLY A 215 -3.89 2.43 -29.27
N VAL A 216 -3.82 3.72 -28.94
CA VAL A 216 -2.57 4.46 -28.74
C VAL A 216 -2.33 4.68 -27.24
N TRP A 217 -1.10 4.38 -26.78
CA TRP A 217 -0.70 4.56 -25.40
C TRP A 217 -0.15 5.96 -25.12
N PHE A 218 -0.56 6.50 -23.97
CA PHE A 218 -0.13 7.78 -23.41
C PHE A 218 0.34 7.56 -21.98
N GLU A 219 1.27 8.40 -21.51
CA GLU A 219 1.55 8.54 -20.08
C GLU A 219 0.59 9.57 -19.50
N ARG A 220 -0.19 9.17 -18.48
CA ARG A 220 -1.12 10.04 -17.78
C ARG A 220 -0.43 10.70 -16.60
N GLY A 221 -0.56 11.99 -16.50
CA GLY A 221 -0.03 12.80 -15.43
C GLY A 221 -0.96 13.93 -15.07
N VAL A 222 -0.42 14.94 -14.41
CA VAL A 222 -1.17 16.06 -13.83
C VAL A 222 -0.68 17.39 -14.42
N ALA A 223 -1.62 18.21 -14.83
CA ALA A 223 -1.38 19.56 -15.35
C ALA A 223 -2.20 20.61 -14.60
N LEU A 224 -1.92 21.89 -14.87
CA LEU A 224 -2.73 23.02 -14.43
C LEU A 224 -3.68 23.46 -15.55
N VAL A 225 -4.97 23.58 -15.24
CA VAL A 225 -5.98 24.14 -16.15
C VAL A 225 -6.66 25.32 -15.50
N HIS A 226 -6.99 26.34 -16.31
CA HIS A 226 -7.77 27.49 -15.87
C HIS A 226 -9.26 27.15 -15.97
N ALA A 227 -10.07 27.64 -15.02
CA ALA A 227 -11.50 27.31 -14.94
C ALA A 227 -12.30 27.69 -16.22
N ASP A 228 -11.82 28.65 -16.99
CA ASP A 228 -12.47 29.09 -18.21
C ASP A 228 -12.30 28.14 -19.41
N ALA A 229 -11.39 27.15 -19.31
CA ALA A 229 -11.14 26.14 -20.35
C ALA A 229 -12.07 24.91 -20.27
N ALA A 230 -12.97 24.87 -19.29
CA ALA A 230 -13.77 23.68 -18.95
C ALA A 230 -15.22 23.72 -19.47
N ALA A 231 -15.56 24.57 -20.44
CA ALA A 231 -16.92 24.68 -21.00
C ALA A 231 -17.04 23.99 -22.38
N ALA A 232 -16.94 22.64 -22.39
CA ALA A 232 -17.57 21.84 -23.45
C ALA A 232 -18.69 20.99 -22.80
N PRO A 233 -19.92 20.92 -23.36
CA PRO A 233 -21.04 20.30 -22.70
C PRO A 233 -20.89 18.77 -22.65
N ALA A 234 -21.06 18.21 -21.48
CA ALA A 234 -21.17 16.77 -21.25
C ALA A 234 -22.48 16.25 -21.86
N THR A 235 -22.42 15.32 -22.78
CA THR A 235 -23.58 14.52 -23.19
C THR A 235 -23.77 13.38 -22.20
N SER A 236 -24.98 13.33 -21.68
CA SER A 236 -25.46 12.45 -20.61
C SER A 236 -25.40 10.96 -20.96
N GLY A 237 -24.76 10.19 -20.11
CA GLY A 237 -24.83 8.72 -20.07
C GLY A 237 -24.37 8.21 -18.71
N THR A 238 -25.33 7.87 -17.87
CA THR A 238 -25.18 7.50 -16.46
C THR A 238 -24.65 6.10 -16.25
N ALA A 239 -23.55 5.98 -15.48
CA ALA A 239 -23.27 4.85 -14.59
C ALA A 239 -22.53 5.39 -13.35
N PRO A 240 -22.88 4.99 -12.11
CA PRO A 240 -22.23 5.43 -10.89
C PRO A 240 -20.99 4.58 -10.66
N GLY A 241 -19.83 5.20 -10.61
CA GLY A 241 -18.57 4.56 -10.30
C GLY A 241 -17.46 5.18 -11.14
N PHE A 242 -16.50 5.79 -10.48
CA PHE A 242 -15.31 6.42 -11.04
C PHE A 242 -15.54 7.76 -11.76
N ASN A 243 -15.51 8.86 -11.00
CA ASN A 243 -15.53 10.24 -11.53
C ASN A 243 -14.17 10.70 -12.12
N GLY A 244 -13.40 9.80 -12.67
CA GLY A 244 -12.26 10.07 -13.53
C GLY A 244 -12.63 9.72 -14.96
N SER A 245 -13.70 10.33 -15.50
CA SER A 245 -14.10 10.05 -16.90
C SER A 245 -12.93 10.38 -17.84
N PHE A 246 -12.70 9.51 -18.81
CA PHE A 246 -11.73 9.73 -19.91
C PHE A 246 -11.99 11.04 -20.65
N GLU A 247 -13.14 11.67 -20.44
CA GLU A 247 -13.58 12.91 -21.11
C GLU A 247 -12.95 14.20 -20.56
N GLU A 248 -12.39 14.20 -19.32
CA GLU A 248 -11.77 15.40 -18.74
C GLU A 248 -10.26 15.53 -19.01
N THR A 249 -9.70 14.66 -19.82
CA THR A 249 -8.27 14.70 -20.12
C THR A 249 -7.99 15.60 -21.30
N CYS A 250 -7.44 16.78 -21.06
CA CYS A 250 -6.91 17.63 -22.12
C CYS A 250 -5.62 17.02 -22.67
N LEU A 251 -5.55 16.81 -23.98
CA LEU A 251 -4.27 16.62 -24.66
C LEU A 251 -3.52 17.95 -24.55
N VAL A 252 -2.42 17.97 -23.81
CA VAL A 252 -1.55 19.15 -23.73
C VAL A 252 -0.68 19.15 -24.99
N GLU A 253 -1.15 19.81 -26.04
CA GLU A 253 -0.25 20.37 -27.03
C GLU A 253 0.36 21.62 -26.41
N ASP A 254 1.63 21.86 -26.71
CA ASP A 254 2.52 22.90 -26.16
C ASP A 254 1.91 24.31 -26.25
N THR A 255 0.97 24.62 -25.33
CA THR A 255 0.27 25.91 -25.29
C THR A 255 0.81 26.76 -24.18
N GLY A 256 1.48 27.84 -24.55
CA GLY A 256 1.88 28.90 -23.63
C GLY A 256 0.72 29.36 -22.74
N LEU A 257 1.01 29.49 -21.44
CA LEU A 257 0.09 29.92 -20.39
C LEU A 257 -0.62 31.24 -20.80
N ALA A 258 -1.93 31.17 -21.05
CA ALA A 258 -2.75 32.36 -21.15
C ALA A 258 -3.01 32.90 -19.72
N GLU A 259 -2.74 34.18 -19.49
CA GLU A 259 -3.04 34.88 -18.25
C GLU A 259 -4.57 35.02 -18.07
N GLY A 260 -5.18 34.12 -17.27
CA GLY A 260 -6.59 34.20 -16.84
C GLY A 260 -6.68 34.56 -15.35
N THR A 261 -7.74 35.23 -14.98
CA THR A 261 -8.00 35.75 -13.62
C THR A 261 -8.46 34.68 -12.61
N THR A 262 -8.65 33.44 -13.02
CA THR A 262 -9.10 32.32 -12.17
C THR A 262 -7.94 31.49 -11.65
N THR A 263 -8.04 31.04 -10.40
CA THR A 263 -7.02 30.18 -9.77
C THR A 263 -6.94 28.83 -10.52
N PRO A 264 -5.77 28.45 -11.07
CA PRO A 264 -5.65 27.20 -11.81
C PRO A 264 -5.90 25.99 -10.90
N ARG A 265 -6.59 24.98 -11.43
CA ARG A 265 -6.87 23.69 -10.78
C ARG A 265 -6.01 22.58 -11.36
N LEU A 266 -5.78 21.51 -10.57
CA LEU A 266 -5.17 20.29 -11.04
C LEU A 266 -6.13 19.54 -11.95
N ALA A 267 -5.65 18.98 -13.05
CA ALA A 267 -6.41 18.15 -13.96
C ALA A 267 -5.53 17.03 -14.54
N TRP A 268 -6.17 15.94 -14.95
CA TRP A 268 -5.51 14.89 -15.70
C TRP A 268 -5.07 15.39 -17.07
N ALA A 269 -3.87 14.97 -17.49
CA ALA A 269 -3.35 15.29 -18.82
C ALA A 269 -2.49 14.13 -19.33
N ASP A 270 -2.74 13.73 -20.59
CA ASP A 270 -2.05 12.64 -21.24
C ASP A 270 -0.96 13.17 -22.18
N ARG A 271 0.22 12.58 -22.14
CA ARG A 271 1.35 12.87 -23.06
C ARG A 271 1.73 11.64 -23.85
N SER A 272 2.14 11.81 -25.09
CA SER A 272 2.69 10.74 -25.93
C SER A 272 3.85 10.07 -25.22
N THR A 273 3.90 8.73 -25.26
CA THR A 273 4.93 7.95 -24.56
C THR A 273 5.32 6.69 -25.33
N HIS A 274 6.56 6.25 -25.11
CA HIS A 274 7.03 4.92 -25.51
C HIS A 274 6.85 3.86 -24.42
N LEU A 275 6.42 4.27 -23.23
CA LEU A 275 6.15 3.35 -22.13
C LEU A 275 4.99 2.41 -22.49
N ARG A 276 5.09 1.18 -22.03
CA ARG A 276 4.08 0.14 -22.22
C ARG A 276 3.96 -0.68 -20.95
N PRO A 277 2.80 -1.31 -20.68
CA PRO A 277 2.73 -2.41 -19.75
C PRO A 277 3.74 -3.50 -20.11
N PRO A 278 4.23 -4.30 -19.16
CA PRO A 278 5.21 -5.36 -19.43
C PRO A 278 4.67 -6.46 -20.33
N VAL A 279 3.35 -6.59 -20.44
CA VAL A 279 2.66 -7.54 -21.32
C VAL A 279 1.73 -6.81 -22.29
N ASP A 280 1.47 -7.42 -23.42
CA ASP A 280 0.47 -6.93 -24.37
C ASP A 280 -0.94 -7.10 -23.80
N VAL A 281 -1.68 -6.00 -23.68
CA VAL A 281 -3.08 -6.00 -23.24
C VAL A 281 -3.97 -6.19 -24.48
N PRO A 282 -4.67 -7.33 -24.61
CA PRO A 282 -5.53 -7.59 -25.78
C PRO A 282 -6.63 -6.53 -25.98
N GLY A 283 -7.05 -6.35 -27.23
CA GLY A 283 -8.11 -5.43 -27.61
C GLY A 283 -7.63 -4.00 -27.88
N SER A 284 -8.57 -3.16 -28.35
CA SER A 284 -8.32 -1.76 -28.69
C SER A 284 -9.16 -0.79 -27.83
N HIS A 285 -9.92 -1.32 -26.86
CA HIS A 285 -10.74 -0.52 -25.96
C HIS A 285 -9.87 0.42 -25.14
N ASP A 286 -10.45 1.47 -24.62
CA ASP A 286 -9.80 2.38 -23.70
C ASP A 286 -9.39 1.62 -22.44
N TYR A 287 -8.15 1.85 -21.97
CA TYR A 287 -7.54 1.08 -20.90
C TYR A 287 -6.64 1.98 -20.07
N LEU A 288 -6.82 1.97 -18.77
CA LEU A 288 -5.96 2.63 -17.79
C LEU A 288 -5.26 1.57 -16.95
N THR A 289 -3.98 1.76 -16.68
CA THR A 289 -3.22 0.86 -15.84
C THR A 289 -1.98 1.54 -15.27
N GLU A 290 -1.33 0.89 -14.32
CA GLU A 290 -0.10 1.32 -13.69
C GLU A 290 1.11 0.52 -14.19
N ILE A 291 2.30 1.12 -14.11
CA ILE A 291 3.59 0.43 -14.08
C ILE A 291 4.36 0.90 -12.84
N HIS A 292 5.24 0.05 -12.30
CA HIS A 292 5.77 0.16 -10.94
C HIS A 292 7.29 0.42 -10.88
N PRO A 293 7.86 1.41 -11.60
CA PRO A 293 9.32 1.59 -11.67
C PRO A 293 9.93 1.89 -10.31
N GLN A 294 9.18 2.55 -9.41
CA GLN A 294 9.67 2.89 -8.07
C GLN A 294 9.78 1.67 -7.16
N ALA A 295 8.74 0.82 -7.13
CA ALA A 295 8.76 -0.42 -6.35
C ALA A 295 9.83 -1.39 -6.88
N GLU A 296 9.98 -1.50 -8.19
CA GLU A 296 11.04 -2.28 -8.83
C GLU A 296 12.44 -1.75 -8.49
N ALA A 297 12.64 -0.43 -8.49
CA ALA A 297 13.92 0.19 -8.10
C ALA A 297 14.22 -0.03 -6.61
N PHE A 298 13.21 0.01 -5.75
CA PHE A 298 13.32 -0.30 -4.33
C PHE A 298 13.80 -1.74 -4.13
N ILE A 299 13.17 -2.73 -4.76
CA ILE A 299 13.57 -4.14 -4.66
C ILE A 299 15.01 -4.36 -5.19
N ARG A 300 15.39 -3.70 -6.28
CA ARG A 300 16.77 -3.75 -6.79
C ARG A 300 17.76 -3.19 -5.78
N THR A 301 17.46 -2.03 -5.20
CA THR A 301 18.29 -1.40 -4.16
C THR A 301 18.40 -2.31 -2.93
N LEU A 302 17.29 -2.90 -2.48
CA LEU A 302 17.28 -3.86 -1.38
C LEU A 302 18.17 -5.07 -1.68
N ALA A 303 18.07 -5.64 -2.87
CA ALA A 303 18.87 -6.77 -3.31
C ALA A 303 20.38 -6.43 -3.32
N ASP A 304 20.75 -5.23 -3.77
CA ASP A 304 22.13 -4.77 -3.79
C ASP A 304 22.70 -4.58 -2.37
N ARG A 305 21.88 -4.09 -1.44
CA ARG A 305 22.30 -3.81 -0.06
C ARG A 305 22.28 -5.02 0.85
N LEU A 306 21.34 -5.94 0.64
CA LEU A 306 21.23 -7.15 1.44
C LEU A 306 22.34 -8.15 1.07
N THR A 307 23.33 -8.31 1.95
CA THR A 307 24.44 -9.24 1.72
C THR A 307 24.14 -10.67 2.18
N ARG A 308 23.31 -10.82 3.21
CA ARG A 308 22.85 -12.09 3.76
C ARG A 308 21.53 -11.90 4.47
N GLY A 309 20.52 -12.74 4.17
CA GLY A 309 19.23 -12.63 4.80
C GLY A 309 18.07 -12.99 3.88
N ALA A 310 16.88 -12.66 4.33
CA ALA A 310 15.63 -12.87 3.63
C ALA A 310 14.75 -11.61 3.70
N ALA A 311 13.76 -11.51 2.83
CA ALA A 311 12.79 -10.42 2.82
C ALA A 311 11.37 -10.98 2.62
N PHE A 312 10.39 -10.41 3.32
CA PHE A 312 8.98 -10.75 3.20
C PHE A 312 8.16 -9.47 3.04
N PHE A 313 7.40 -9.41 1.95
CA PHE A 313 6.47 -8.31 1.70
C PHE A 313 5.05 -8.83 1.66
N LEU A 314 4.18 -8.17 2.41
CA LEU A 314 2.76 -8.45 2.51
C LEU A 314 2.03 -7.23 1.96
N ASP A 315 1.28 -7.42 0.87
CA ASP A 315 0.63 -6.33 0.18
C ASP A 315 -0.52 -6.86 -0.68
N TYR A 316 -1.40 -5.98 -1.14
CA TYR A 316 -2.46 -6.37 -2.05
C TYR A 316 -2.05 -6.16 -3.51
N GLY A 317 -2.46 -7.09 -4.35
CA GLY A 317 -2.09 -7.07 -5.76
C GLY A 317 -2.22 -8.43 -6.43
N PHE A 318 -1.68 -8.50 -7.63
CA PHE A 318 -1.89 -9.61 -8.53
C PHE A 318 -0.60 -10.06 -9.23
N PRO A 319 -0.56 -11.32 -9.70
CA PRO A 319 0.37 -11.71 -10.77
C PRO A 319 0.08 -10.91 -12.04
N GLU A 320 1.08 -10.75 -12.89
CA GLU A 320 1.02 -9.93 -14.10
C GLU A 320 -0.15 -10.26 -15.04
N GLY A 321 -0.46 -11.55 -15.20
CA GLY A 321 -1.56 -12.00 -16.06
C GLY A 321 -2.94 -11.55 -15.56
N GLU A 322 -3.11 -11.45 -14.23
CA GLU A 322 -4.33 -10.91 -13.61
C GLU A 322 -4.30 -9.39 -13.54
N TYR A 323 -3.12 -8.81 -13.27
CA TYR A 323 -2.94 -7.37 -13.15
C TYR A 323 -3.32 -6.65 -14.44
N TYR A 324 -2.82 -7.12 -15.58
CA TYR A 324 -3.08 -6.53 -16.89
C TYR A 324 -4.20 -7.23 -17.68
N HIS A 325 -5.13 -7.88 -16.96
CA HIS A 325 -6.27 -8.51 -17.61
C HIS A 325 -7.14 -7.48 -18.35
N PRO A 326 -7.64 -7.76 -19.57
CA PRO A 326 -8.40 -6.81 -20.37
C PRO A 326 -9.63 -6.21 -19.69
N GLN A 327 -10.25 -6.93 -18.75
CA GLN A 327 -11.38 -6.44 -17.97
C GLN A 327 -10.99 -5.46 -16.85
N ARG A 328 -9.71 -5.41 -16.44
CA ARG A 328 -9.18 -4.41 -15.49
C ARG A 328 -8.80 -3.11 -16.19
N HIS A 329 -9.72 -2.54 -16.93
CA HIS A 329 -9.45 -1.41 -17.79
C HIS A 329 -9.46 -0.04 -17.10
N MET A 330 -9.74 0.00 -15.80
CA MET A 330 -9.85 1.23 -15.01
C MET A 330 -8.60 1.54 -14.15
N GLY A 331 -7.61 0.65 -14.14
CA GLY A 331 -6.47 0.73 -13.21
C GLY A 331 -6.83 0.27 -11.79
N THR A 332 -5.90 0.50 -10.87
CA THR A 332 -6.02 0.05 -9.46
C THR A 332 -5.76 1.18 -8.45
N VAL A 333 -5.46 2.40 -8.92
CA VAL A 333 -5.23 3.54 -8.02
C VAL A 333 -6.48 3.84 -7.21
N MET A 334 -6.33 3.86 -5.90
CA MET A 334 -7.39 4.17 -4.95
C MET A 334 -6.90 5.18 -3.91
N CYS A 335 -7.81 5.98 -3.40
CA CYS A 335 -7.54 6.93 -2.32
C CYS A 335 -8.33 6.55 -1.08
N HIS A 336 -7.70 6.72 0.09
CA HIS A 336 -8.31 6.39 1.37
C HIS A 336 -8.24 7.57 2.34
N ARG A 337 -9.37 7.84 3.01
CA ARG A 337 -9.47 8.84 4.07
C ARG A 337 -10.64 8.54 5.00
N GLN A 338 -10.39 8.51 6.32
CA GLN A 338 -11.43 8.34 7.34
C GLN A 338 -12.35 7.14 7.07
N HIS A 339 -11.76 5.98 6.75
CA HIS A 339 -12.48 4.74 6.40
C HIS A 339 -13.39 4.83 5.16
N ARG A 340 -13.13 5.79 4.27
CA ARG A 340 -13.81 5.91 2.99
C ARG A 340 -12.79 5.83 1.86
N SER A 341 -13.15 5.14 0.80
CA SER A 341 -12.37 5.09 -0.43
C SER A 341 -12.98 5.98 -1.50
N ASP A 342 -12.14 6.58 -2.32
CA ASP A 342 -12.53 7.26 -3.55
C ASP A 342 -11.40 7.15 -4.60
N ALA A 343 -11.74 7.34 -5.86
CA ALA A 343 -10.80 7.18 -6.95
C ALA A 343 -10.25 8.52 -7.50
N ASN A 344 -10.37 9.62 -6.77
CA ASN A 344 -9.90 10.92 -7.23
C ASN A 344 -8.70 11.45 -6.45
N PRO A 345 -7.44 11.11 -6.81
CA PRO A 345 -6.26 11.56 -6.10
C PRO A 345 -6.00 13.07 -6.23
N LEU A 346 -6.64 13.76 -7.19
CA LEU A 346 -6.45 15.19 -7.38
C LEU A 346 -7.29 16.05 -6.42
N ALA A 347 -8.25 15.45 -5.70
CA ALA A 347 -9.01 16.10 -4.65
C ALA A 347 -8.36 15.88 -3.29
N ASP A 348 -8.46 16.85 -2.38
CA ASP A 348 -7.95 16.77 -0.99
C ASP A 348 -6.48 16.32 -0.87
N VAL A 349 -5.63 16.80 -1.78
CA VAL A 349 -4.23 16.37 -1.89
C VAL A 349 -3.48 16.58 -0.57
N GLY A 350 -2.76 15.56 -0.13
CA GLY A 350 -2.04 15.51 1.14
C GLY A 350 -2.91 15.15 2.35
N LEU A 351 -4.23 15.01 2.15
CA LEU A 351 -5.18 14.58 3.20
C LEU A 351 -5.70 13.16 3.00
N LYS A 352 -5.34 12.51 1.90
CA LYS A 352 -5.69 11.14 1.55
C LYS A 352 -4.44 10.31 1.35
N ASP A 353 -4.53 9.05 1.68
CA ASP A 353 -3.62 8.04 1.14
C ASP A 353 -3.91 7.80 -0.34
N ILE A 354 -2.88 7.50 -1.09
CA ILE A 354 -2.98 7.15 -2.52
C ILE A 354 -2.20 5.85 -2.69
N THR A 355 -2.87 4.80 -3.08
CA THR A 355 -2.29 3.47 -3.23
C THR A 355 -2.56 2.89 -4.61
N ALA A 356 -1.79 1.91 -5.01
CA ALA A 356 -2.02 1.11 -6.21
C ALA A 356 -1.72 -0.36 -5.90
N HIS A 357 -2.43 -1.28 -6.51
CA HIS A 357 -2.14 -2.71 -6.35
C HIS A 357 -0.73 -3.04 -6.84
N VAL A 358 -0.11 -4.04 -6.24
CA VAL A 358 1.26 -4.47 -6.56
C VAL A 358 1.25 -5.47 -7.72
N ASN A 359 2.08 -5.24 -8.76
CA ASN A 359 2.41 -6.27 -9.75
C ASN A 359 3.49 -7.21 -9.18
N PHE A 360 3.07 -8.30 -8.57
CA PHE A 360 3.99 -9.23 -7.91
C PHE A 360 4.94 -9.96 -8.88
N THR A 361 4.54 -10.17 -10.14
CA THR A 361 5.45 -10.73 -11.16
C THR A 361 6.60 -9.78 -11.43
N GLY A 362 6.34 -8.48 -11.61
CA GLY A 362 7.38 -7.47 -11.80
C GLY A 362 8.35 -7.42 -10.62
N ILE A 363 7.82 -7.46 -9.40
CA ILE A 363 8.61 -7.51 -8.16
C ILE A 363 9.49 -8.78 -8.10
N ALA A 364 8.92 -9.95 -8.41
CA ALA A 364 9.66 -11.22 -8.42
C ALA A 364 10.79 -11.23 -9.47
N MET A 365 10.48 -10.80 -10.69
CA MET A 365 11.45 -10.75 -11.78
C MET A 365 12.63 -9.84 -11.44
N VAL A 366 12.36 -8.64 -10.95
CA VAL A 366 13.43 -7.69 -10.55
C VAL A 366 14.29 -8.26 -9.43
N ALA A 367 13.68 -8.90 -8.43
CA ALA A 367 14.39 -9.56 -7.34
C ALA A 367 15.36 -10.64 -7.86
N GLN A 368 14.89 -11.51 -8.76
CA GLN A 368 15.69 -12.56 -9.38
C GLN A 368 16.83 -11.99 -10.22
N TYR A 369 16.57 -10.99 -11.06
CA TYR A 369 17.62 -10.32 -11.85
C TYR A 369 18.67 -9.62 -10.98
N ALA A 370 18.29 -9.17 -9.81
CA ALA A 370 19.19 -8.57 -8.81
C ALA A 370 19.87 -9.62 -7.90
N GLY A 371 19.70 -10.92 -8.17
CA GLY A 371 20.39 -12.00 -7.47
C GLY A 371 19.77 -12.41 -6.13
N LEU A 372 18.45 -12.28 -6.00
CA LEU A 372 17.68 -12.90 -4.92
C LEU A 372 16.95 -14.15 -5.45
N ASP A 373 16.84 -15.16 -4.63
CA ASP A 373 15.98 -16.31 -4.86
C ASP A 373 14.56 -16.00 -4.38
N VAL A 374 13.54 -16.33 -5.17
CA VAL A 374 12.13 -16.29 -4.75
C VAL A 374 11.86 -17.50 -3.86
N LEU A 375 11.51 -17.25 -2.61
CA LEU A 375 11.20 -18.28 -1.61
C LEU A 375 9.79 -18.84 -1.74
N GLY A 376 8.86 -18.04 -2.25
CA GLY A 376 7.47 -18.40 -2.43
C GLY A 376 6.59 -17.17 -2.60
N TYR A 377 5.36 -17.43 -3.08
CA TYR A 377 4.29 -16.47 -3.27
C TYR A 377 2.95 -17.14 -2.94
N CYS A 378 2.17 -16.57 -2.05
CA CYS A 378 0.86 -17.11 -1.71
C CYS A 378 -0.07 -16.03 -1.15
N THR A 379 -1.32 -16.38 -0.91
CA THR A 379 -2.27 -15.47 -0.25
C THR A 379 -1.91 -15.28 1.22
N GLN A 380 -2.28 -14.14 1.78
CA GLN A 380 -2.09 -13.84 3.21
C GLN A 380 -2.72 -14.93 4.09
N ALA A 381 -3.95 -15.37 3.75
CA ALA A 381 -4.62 -16.43 4.49
C ALA A 381 -3.77 -17.70 4.57
N ARG A 382 -3.22 -18.16 3.46
CA ARG A 382 -2.37 -19.35 3.41
C ARG A 382 -1.08 -19.16 4.20
N PHE A 383 -0.43 -18.02 4.02
CA PHE A 383 0.79 -17.70 4.75
C PHE A 383 0.57 -17.72 6.27
N LEU A 384 -0.44 -17.01 6.75
CA LEU A 384 -0.72 -16.94 8.19
C LEU A 384 -1.14 -18.29 8.77
N MET A 385 -1.96 -19.08 8.04
CA MET A 385 -2.30 -20.43 8.47
C MET A 385 -1.07 -21.34 8.54
N ASN A 386 -0.18 -21.30 7.56
CA ASN A 386 1.07 -22.06 7.55
C ASN A 386 1.99 -21.65 8.71
N CYS A 387 2.02 -20.37 9.08
CA CYS A 387 2.79 -19.84 10.20
C CYS A 387 2.14 -20.10 11.58
N GLY A 388 1.00 -20.81 11.63
CA GLY A 388 0.40 -21.27 12.86
C GLY A 388 -0.66 -20.35 13.47
N LEU A 389 -1.29 -19.46 12.67
CA LEU A 389 -2.37 -18.58 13.15
C LEU A 389 -3.48 -19.35 13.85
N LEU A 390 -3.92 -20.50 13.29
CA LEU A 390 -5.04 -21.26 13.85
C LEU A 390 -4.77 -21.76 15.27
N ALA A 391 -3.55 -22.20 15.56
CA ALA A 391 -3.19 -22.64 16.92
C ALA A 391 -3.18 -21.48 17.92
N ARG A 392 -2.93 -20.24 17.47
CA ARG A 392 -2.97 -19.05 18.34
C ARG A 392 -4.39 -18.63 18.70
N LEU A 393 -5.38 -19.02 17.91
CA LEU A 393 -6.78 -18.73 18.18
C LEU A 393 -7.29 -19.43 19.44
N ASP A 394 -6.70 -20.55 19.85
CA ASP A 394 -7.17 -21.29 21.03
C ASP A 394 -7.13 -20.42 22.30
N ASP A 395 -6.02 -19.66 22.48
CA ASP A 395 -5.79 -18.80 23.62
C ASP A 395 -6.23 -17.33 23.41
N ALA A 396 -6.72 -16.99 22.22
CA ALA A 396 -7.10 -15.62 21.87
C ALA A 396 -8.46 -15.21 22.44
N THR A 397 -8.62 -13.94 22.73
CA THR A 397 -9.88 -13.33 23.09
C THR A 397 -10.89 -13.41 21.94
N LEU A 398 -12.17 -13.26 22.22
CA LEU A 398 -13.22 -13.24 21.18
C LEU A 398 -12.97 -12.11 20.17
N GLN A 399 -12.54 -10.94 20.64
CA GLN A 399 -12.23 -9.81 19.76
C GLN A 399 -11.07 -10.12 18.81
N GLU A 400 -9.98 -10.68 19.32
CA GLU A 400 -8.83 -11.08 18.50
C GLU A 400 -9.21 -12.15 17.49
N LYS A 401 -10.07 -13.12 17.86
CA LYS A 401 -10.61 -14.14 16.95
C LYS A 401 -11.39 -13.52 15.79
N VAL A 402 -12.27 -12.57 16.09
CA VAL A 402 -13.06 -11.86 15.07
C VAL A 402 -12.16 -11.06 14.13
N MET A 403 -11.14 -10.37 14.65
CA MET A 403 -10.20 -9.63 13.82
C MET A 403 -9.30 -10.56 13.01
N ALA A 404 -8.79 -11.65 13.60
CA ALA A 404 -8.01 -12.65 12.89
C ALA A 404 -8.80 -13.33 11.76
N GLN A 405 -10.11 -13.49 11.94
CA GLN A 405 -10.98 -14.02 10.89
C GLN A 405 -10.96 -13.14 9.64
N LYS A 406 -10.97 -11.80 9.79
CA LYS A 406 -10.86 -10.87 8.66
C LYS A 406 -9.53 -11.02 7.89
N LEU A 407 -8.45 -11.34 8.59
CA LEU A 407 -7.14 -11.55 7.95
C LEU A 407 -7.09 -12.77 7.02
N ILE A 408 -8.01 -13.74 7.17
CA ILE A 408 -7.97 -15.02 6.45
C ILE A 408 -9.21 -15.32 5.61
N LEU A 409 -10.29 -14.54 5.76
CA LEU A 409 -11.48 -14.72 4.91
C LEU A 409 -11.19 -14.24 3.48
N GLU A 410 -11.69 -15.03 2.51
CA GLU A 410 -11.43 -14.84 1.08
C GLU A 410 -11.94 -13.48 0.56
N HIS A 411 -13.11 -13.06 0.98
CA HIS A 411 -13.76 -11.80 0.58
C HIS A 411 -13.38 -10.60 1.47
N GLU A 412 -12.41 -10.76 2.35
CA GLU A 412 -11.80 -9.71 3.16
C GLU A 412 -10.32 -9.59 2.75
N MET A 413 -9.39 -9.64 3.69
CA MET A 413 -7.95 -9.51 3.41
C MET A 413 -7.30 -10.82 2.95
N GLY A 414 -7.94 -11.98 3.18
CA GLY A 414 -7.27 -13.28 3.08
C GLY A 414 -6.83 -13.66 1.67
N GLU A 415 -7.62 -13.36 0.64
CA GLU A 415 -7.25 -13.61 -0.78
C GLU A 415 -6.69 -12.37 -1.44
N LEU A 416 -7.19 -11.16 -1.12
CA LEU A 416 -6.74 -9.91 -1.72
C LEU A 416 -5.25 -9.65 -1.42
N PHE A 417 -4.85 -9.81 -0.17
CA PHE A 417 -3.46 -9.66 0.24
C PHE A 417 -2.64 -10.89 -0.12
N LYS A 418 -1.43 -10.64 -0.56
CA LYS A 418 -0.45 -11.64 -0.96
C LYS A 418 0.82 -11.49 -0.12
N VAL A 419 1.55 -12.56 -0.02
CA VAL A 419 2.88 -12.56 0.59
C VAL A 419 3.88 -13.08 -0.42
N ILE A 420 4.94 -12.32 -0.62
CA ILE A 420 6.09 -12.74 -1.42
C ILE A 420 7.35 -12.78 -0.53
N GLY A 421 8.15 -13.82 -0.70
CA GLY A 421 9.39 -14.00 0.04
C GLY A 421 10.61 -14.09 -0.86
N PHE A 422 11.71 -13.52 -0.41
CA PHE A 422 13.01 -13.55 -1.10
C PHE A 422 14.13 -13.93 -0.13
N CYS A 423 15.24 -14.47 -0.65
CA CYS A 423 16.46 -14.60 0.12
C CYS A 423 17.72 -14.40 -0.75
N LYS A 424 18.81 -14.07 -0.09
CA LYS A 424 20.13 -14.21 -0.72
C LYS A 424 20.46 -15.68 -0.89
N PRO A 425 21.09 -16.08 -2.02
CA PRO A 425 21.52 -17.46 -2.23
C PRO A 425 22.37 -18.01 -1.08
N GLY A 426 22.20 -19.29 -0.79
CA GLY A 426 22.95 -19.97 0.26
C GLY A 426 22.26 -20.06 1.62
N ALA A 427 21.03 -19.57 1.75
CA ALA A 427 20.21 -19.85 2.93
C ALA A 427 19.90 -21.36 3.00
N ALA A 428 20.20 -21.98 4.13
CA ALA A 428 20.07 -23.42 4.31
C ALA A 428 19.48 -23.77 5.69
N ASN A 429 18.84 -24.93 5.76
CA ASN A 429 18.41 -25.48 7.04
C ASN A 429 19.65 -25.79 7.91
N ALA A 430 19.73 -25.16 9.07
CA ALA A 430 20.88 -25.28 9.97
C ALA A 430 21.18 -26.73 10.47
N ARG A 431 20.16 -27.62 10.41
CA ARG A 431 20.32 -29.02 10.87
C ARG A 431 20.68 -29.97 9.72
N THR A 432 20.13 -29.78 8.54
CA THR A 432 20.27 -30.72 7.41
C THR A 432 21.24 -30.24 6.35
N GLY A 433 21.55 -28.93 6.29
CA GLY A 433 22.32 -28.33 5.22
C GLY A 433 21.57 -28.24 3.88
N GLU A 434 20.32 -28.70 3.84
CA GLU A 434 19.48 -28.63 2.65
C GLU A 434 18.98 -27.19 2.40
N PRO A 435 18.56 -26.85 1.17
CA PRO A 435 17.92 -25.58 0.90
C PRO A 435 16.79 -25.29 1.87
N TRP A 436 16.75 -24.09 2.40
CA TRP A 436 15.72 -23.68 3.35
C TRP A 436 14.34 -23.62 2.66
N GLN A 437 13.36 -24.22 3.31
CA GLN A 437 11.97 -24.13 2.91
C GLN A 437 11.19 -23.27 3.94
N PRO A 438 10.72 -22.08 3.57
CA PRO A 438 10.00 -21.22 4.49
C PRO A 438 8.65 -21.85 4.86
N ILE A 439 8.35 -21.84 6.15
CA ILE A 439 7.09 -22.38 6.67
C ILE A 439 5.85 -21.69 6.07
N GLY A 440 5.93 -20.39 5.85
CA GLY A 440 4.82 -19.59 5.31
C GLY A 440 4.37 -20.02 3.91
N PHE A 441 5.25 -20.65 3.13
CA PHE A 441 4.95 -21.14 1.77
C PHE A 441 4.83 -22.66 1.68
N ALA A 442 4.78 -23.36 2.81
CA ALA A 442 4.74 -24.83 2.84
C ALA A 442 3.52 -25.44 2.13
N ARG A 443 2.41 -24.70 2.09
CA ARG A 443 1.17 -25.09 1.38
C ARG A 443 0.58 -23.89 0.68
N GLY A 444 -0.01 -24.10 -0.51
CA GLY A 444 -0.68 -23.07 -1.28
C GLY A 444 0.27 -22.05 -1.89
N ASP A 445 1.53 -22.44 -2.11
CA ASP A 445 2.47 -21.66 -2.89
C ASP A 445 1.97 -21.54 -4.35
N ARG A 446 1.95 -20.30 -4.84
CA ARG A 446 1.50 -19.92 -6.18
C ARG A 446 2.62 -19.28 -7.01
N THR A 447 3.88 -19.51 -6.67
CA THR A 447 5.03 -18.93 -7.39
C THR A 447 4.97 -19.22 -8.90
N HIS A 448 4.35 -20.34 -9.29
CA HIS A 448 4.12 -20.71 -10.70
C HIS A 448 3.18 -19.76 -11.45
N THR A 449 2.50 -18.83 -10.77
CA THR A 449 1.62 -17.83 -11.40
C THR A 449 2.33 -16.49 -11.66
N LEU A 450 3.53 -16.31 -11.13
CA LEU A 450 4.35 -15.11 -11.30
C LEU A 450 5.02 -15.06 -12.66
#